data_58110b10b60ac1315a346b5f781dd9fb
#
_entry.id   58110b10b60ac1315a346b5f781dd9fb
#
_cell.length_a   1.000
_cell.length_b   1.000
_cell.length_c   1.000
_cell.angle_alpha   90.00
_cell.angle_beta   90.00
_cell.angle_gamma   90.00
#
_symmetry.space_group_name_H-M   'P 1'
#
loop_
_entity.id
_entity.type
_entity.pdbx_description
1 polymer ?
#
loop_
_entity_poly.entity_id
_entity_poly.type
_entity_poly.pdbx_seq_one_letter_code
_entity_poly.pdbx_strand_id
1 'polypeptide(L)'
;MSARPSRTVGVDAIASHPDRLDVRSPSEFADDHVPGAISCPVLDDGERALVGTLHAEQGAFEAKKAGAALVSRHIAAILETVARDKPRDWAPLVYCWRGGKRSGSLTHVLNEVGFPAVQLEGGYRTWRRHVVARLATLPAAFRYRVVCGVTGSGKSRLLAALDAEGAQVLDL
;
A
#
# COMPACT_ATOMS: atom_id res chain seq x y z
N MET A 1 -25.01 17.84 -7.68
CA MET A 1 -23.93 17.49 -6.74
C MET A 1 -22.64 17.44 -7.56
N SER A 2 -21.74 18.41 -7.35
CA SER A 2 -20.46 18.44 -8.07
C SER A 2 -19.52 17.40 -7.43
N ALA A 3 -19.13 16.38 -8.18
CA ALA A 3 -18.14 15.39 -7.74
C ALA A 3 -16.84 16.13 -7.37
N ARG A 4 -16.40 16.00 -6.12
CA ARG A 4 -15.07 16.51 -5.73
C ARG A 4 -14.03 15.75 -6.53
N PRO A 5 -13.05 16.44 -7.17
CA PRO A 5 -11.99 15.75 -7.88
C PRO A 5 -11.24 14.83 -6.92
N SER A 6 -10.92 13.60 -7.39
CA SER A 6 -10.11 12.64 -6.63
C SER A 6 -8.82 13.32 -6.18
N ARG A 7 -8.64 13.51 -4.88
CA ARG A 7 -7.49 14.20 -4.32
C ARG A 7 -6.30 13.25 -4.35
N THR A 8 -5.30 13.56 -5.16
CA THR A 8 -4.03 12.82 -5.17
C THR A 8 -3.03 13.51 -4.25
N VAL A 9 -2.17 12.71 -3.62
CA VAL A 9 -1.09 13.18 -2.75
C VAL A 9 0.23 12.52 -3.12
N GLY A 10 1.33 13.21 -2.91
CA GLY A 10 2.67 12.69 -3.14
C GLY A 10 3.12 11.69 -2.06
N VAL A 11 4.28 11.06 -2.29
CA VAL A 11 4.87 10.06 -1.38
C VAL A 11 5.18 10.63 0.00
N ASP A 12 5.48 11.90 0.11
CA ASP A 12 5.79 12.57 1.39
C ASP A 12 4.58 12.64 2.33
N ALA A 13 3.36 12.55 1.78
CA ALA A 13 2.14 12.55 2.57
C ALA A 13 1.83 11.19 3.23
N ILE A 14 2.55 10.11 2.89
CA ILE A 14 2.29 8.77 3.45
C ILE A 14 2.35 8.76 4.98
N ALA A 15 3.30 9.49 5.56
CA ALA A 15 3.47 9.54 7.01
C ALA A 15 2.29 10.20 7.74
N SER A 16 1.57 11.11 7.08
CA SER A 16 0.40 11.80 7.66
C SER A 16 -0.91 11.00 7.54
N HIS A 17 -0.89 9.85 6.86
CA HIS A 17 -2.04 8.96 6.73
C HIS A 17 -1.75 7.63 7.44
N PRO A 18 -2.25 7.43 8.68
CA PRO A 18 -2.01 6.19 9.43
C PRO A 18 -2.64 4.98 8.74
N ASP A 19 -3.85 5.12 8.21
CA ASP A 19 -4.53 4.07 7.48
C ASP A 19 -4.20 4.14 5.99
N ARG A 20 -3.44 3.16 5.51
CA ARG A 20 -2.99 2.99 4.12
C ARG A 20 -3.61 1.75 3.55
N LEU A 21 -4.44 1.90 2.52
CA LEU A 21 -5.16 0.79 1.89
C LEU A 21 -4.43 0.39 0.60
N ASP A 22 -3.87 -0.81 0.60
CA ASP A 22 -3.31 -1.42 -0.60
C ASP A 22 -4.41 -2.19 -1.33
N VAL A 23 -4.80 -1.69 -2.50
CA VAL A 23 -5.84 -2.32 -3.32
C VAL A 23 -5.28 -3.22 -4.43
N ARG A 24 -4.01 -3.59 -4.35
CA ARG A 24 -3.40 -4.58 -5.23
C ARG A 24 -3.91 -5.98 -4.87
N SER A 25 -3.59 -6.95 -5.72
CA SER A 25 -3.94 -8.34 -5.43
C SER A 25 -3.18 -8.90 -4.22
N PRO A 26 -3.67 -9.98 -3.58
CA PRO A 26 -3.02 -10.56 -2.40
C PRO A 26 -1.55 -10.94 -2.63
N SER A 27 -1.20 -11.47 -3.79
CA SER A 27 0.19 -11.81 -4.12
C SER A 27 1.07 -10.56 -4.27
N GLU A 28 0.56 -9.48 -4.89
CA GLU A 28 1.28 -8.21 -4.99
C GLU A 28 1.56 -7.62 -3.60
N PHE A 29 0.63 -7.77 -2.65
CA PHE A 29 0.79 -7.30 -1.27
C PHE A 29 1.78 -8.15 -0.49
N ALA A 30 1.72 -9.48 -0.63
CA ALA A 30 2.60 -10.42 0.06
C ALA A 30 4.07 -10.29 -0.38
N ASP A 31 4.31 -9.95 -1.66
CA ASP A 31 5.64 -9.72 -2.20
C ASP A 31 6.33 -8.50 -1.53
N ASP A 32 5.67 -7.35 -1.53
CA ASP A 32 6.12 -6.15 -0.82
C ASP A 32 4.98 -5.12 -0.75
N HIS A 33 4.93 -4.29 0.31
CA HIS A 33 3.92 -3.25 0.50
C HIS A 33 4.45 -2.05 1.29
N VAL A 34 3.70 -0.95 1.30
CA VAL A 34 4.03 0.21 2.16
C VAL A 34 3.91 -0.21 3.62
N PRO A 35 4.91 -0.02 4.48
CA PRO A 35 4.87 -0.43 5.88
C PRO A 35 3.61 0.03 6.59
N GLY A 36 2.94 -0.91 7.29
CA GLY A 36 1.68 -0.65 8.00
C GLY A 36 0.46 -0.50 7.10
N ALA A 37 0.55 -0.86 5.82
CA ALA A 37 -0.61 -0.88 4.94
C ALA A 37 -1.54 -2.06 5.26
N ILE A 38 -2.84 -1.84 5.05
CA ILE A 38 -3.89 -2.84 5.17
C ILE A 38 -4.18 -3.39 3.77
N SER A 39 -4.15 -4.72 3.62
CA SER A 39 -4.52 -5.36 2.35
C SER A 39 -6.03 -5.26 2.13
N CYS A 40 -6.41 -4.55 1.07
CA CYS A 40 -7.82 -4.32 0.67
C CYS A 40 -7.96 -4.56 -0.84
N PRO A 41 -7.72 -5.79 -1.33
CA PRO A 41 -7.68 -6.06 -2.76
C PRO A 41 -9.02 -5.76 -3.43
N VAL A 42 -8.99 -4.99 -4.52
CA VAL A 42 -10.16 -4.76 -5.39
C VAL A 42 -10.23 -5.75 -6.56
N LEU A 43 -9.26 -6.62 -6.67
CA LEU A 43 -9.21 -7.81 -7.52
C LEU A 43 -8.37 -8.86 -6.79
N ASP A 44 -8.81 -10.11 -6.76
CA ASP A 44 -7.96 -11.21 -6.37
C ASP A 44 -6.93 -11.53 -7.47
N ASP A 45 -6.04 -12.50 -7.22
CA ASP A 45 -4.97 -12.85 -8.16
C ASP A 45 -5.50 -13.44 -9.46
N GLY A 46 -6.55 -14.28 -9.39
CA GLY A 46 -7.20 -14.87 -10.56
C GLY A 46 -7.95 -13.83 -11.39
N GLU A 47 -8.70 -12.95 -10.73
CA GLU A 47 -9.42 -11.85 -11.37
C GLU A 47 -8.47 -10.86 -12.04
N ARG A 48 -7.32 -10.56 -11.38
CA ARG A 48 -6.29 -9.71 -11.95
C ARG A 48 -5.67 -10.33 -13.21
N ALA A 49 -5.39 -11.64 -13.18
CA ALA A 49 -4.90 -12.36 -14.36
C ALA A 49 -5.94 -12.36 -15.48
N LEU A 50 -7.21 -12.65 -15.17
CA LEU A 50 -8.31 -12.61 -16.13
C LEU A 50 -8.44 -11.25 -16.81
N VAL A 51 -8.46 -10.15 -16.05
CA VAL A 51 -8.53 -8.80 -16.62
C VAL A 51 -7.33 -8.50 -17.50
N GLY A 52 -6.14 -8.98 -17.12
CA GLY A 52 -4.92 -8.87 -17.93
C GLY A 52 -5.02 -9.61 -19.26
N THR A 53 -5.52 -10.82 -19.26
CA THR A 53 -5.76 -11.64 -20.47
C THR A 53 -6.80 -10.99 -21.38
N LEU A 54 -7.93 -10.57 -20.83
CA LEU A 54 -8.97 -9.85 -21.58
C LEU A 54 -8.42 -8.58 -22.26
N HIS A 55 -7.53 -7.87 -21.58
CA HIS A 55 -6.91 -6.68 -22.16
C HIS A 55 -6.02 -7.02 -23.38
N ALA A 56 -5.28 -8.12 -23.31
CA ALA A 56 -4.39 -8.55 -24.38
C ALA A 56 -5.17 -9.13 -25.58
N GLU A 57 -6.22 -9.91 -25.32
CA GLU A 57 -6.94 -10.66 -26.35
C GLU A 57 -8.13 -9.91 -26.96
N GLN A 58 -8.88 -9.17 -26.15
CA GLN A 58 -10.14 -8.53 -26.54
C GLN A 58 -10.10 -6.99 -26.49
N GLY A 59 -8.98 -6.44 -26.01
CA GLY A 59 -8.74 -5.02 -25.96
C GLY A 59 -9.21 -4.33 -24.67
N ALA A 60 -8.90 -3.04 -24.61
CA ALA A 60 -9.05 -2.25 -23.38
C ALA A 60 -10.51 -2.07 -22.92
N PHE A 61 -11.47 -2.06 -23.83
CA PHE A 61 -12.87 -1.83 -23.48
C PHE A 61 -13.47 -3.04 -22.73
N GLU A 62 -13.31 -4.25 -23.26
CA GLU A 62 -13.81 -5.47 -22.63
C GLU A 62 -13.14 -5.74 -21.27
N ALA A 63 -11.84 -5.56 -21.20
CA ALA A 63 -11.11 -5.63 -19.93
C ALA A 63 -11.60 -4.61 -18.89
N LYS A 64 -11.89 -3.38 -19.31
CA LYS A 64 -12.46 -2.35 -18.41
C LYS A 64 -13.86 -2.70 -17.93
N LYS A 65 -14.71 -3.23 -18.81
CA LYS A 65 -16.08 -3.64 -18.49
C LYS A 65 -16.08 -4.78 -17.47
N ALA A 66 -15.34 -5.85 -17.73
CA ALA A 66 -15.21 -6.97 -16.81
C ALA A 66 -14.54 -6.55 -15.49
N GLY A 67 -13.44 -5.81 -15.56
CA GLY A 67 -12.72 -5.31 -14.39
C GLY A 67 -13.57 -4.38 -13.52
N ALA A 68 -14.42 -3.54 -14.12
CA ALA A 68 -15.29 -2.66 -13.35
C ALA A 68 -16.32 -3.46 -12.52
N ALA A 69 -16.91 -4.52 -13.08
CA ALA A 69 -17.86 -5.38 -12.36
C ALA A 69 -17.18 -6.10 -11.17
N LEU A 70 -15.96 -6.63 -11.38
CA LEU A 70 -15.17 -7.27 -10.34
C LEU A 70 -14.78 -6.29 -9.23
N VAL A 71 -14.20 -5.17 -9.59
CA VAL A 71 -13.78 -4.11 -8.67
C VAL A 71 -14.96 -3.60 -7.84
N SER A 72 -16.13 -3.43 -8.43
CA SER A 72 -17.32 -2.96 -7.71
C SER A 72 -17.77 -3.94 -6.61
N ARG A 73 -17.68 -5.24 -6.84
CA ARG A 73 -18.00 -6.27 -5.82
C ARG A 73 -17.03 -6.19 -4.64
N HIS A 74 -15.73 -6.08 -4.90
CA HIS A 74 -14.73 -5.95 -3.85
C HIS A 74 -14.86 -4.63 -3.09
N ILE A 75 -15.19 -3.52 -3.77
CA ILE A 75 -15.45 -2.23 -3.10
C ILE A 75 -16.64 -2.34 -2.15
N ALA A 76 -17.74 -3.02 -2.55
CA ALA A 76 -18.86 -3.26 -1.65
C ALA A 76 -18.43 -4.00 -0.38
N ALA A 77 -17.65 -5.08 -0.53
CA ALA A 77 -17.12 -5.83 0.61
C ALA A 77 -16.18 -4.98 1.50
N ILE A 78 -15.34 -4.12 0.92
CA ILE A 78 -14.46 -3.20 1.67
C ILE A 78 -15.30 -2.19 2.49
N LEU A 79 -16.38 -1.66 1.94
CA LEU A 79 -17.28 -0.78 2.66
C LEU A 79 -17.96 -1.48 3.85
N GLU A 80 -18.36 -2.74 3.65
CA GLU A 80 -19.03 -3.54 4.67
C GLU A 80 -18.09 -4.04 5.79
N THR A 81 -16.80 -4.09 5.55
CA THR A 81 -15.81 -4.63 6.49
C THR A 81 -14.87 -3.55 7.02
N VAL A 82 -14.03 -2.99 6.15
CA VAL A 82 -12.96 -2.06 6.55
C VAL A 82 -13.50 -0.67 6.90
N ALA A 83 -14.50 -0.18 6.16
CA ALA A 83 -15.05 1.17 6.36
C ALA A 83 -16.24 1.22 7.32
N ARG A 84 -16.84 0.09 7.69
CA ARG A 84 -18.08 0.00 8.47
C ARG A 84 -18.08 0.86 9.74
N ASP A 85 -17.03 0.71 10.54
CA ASP A 85 -16.95 1.33 11.87
C ASP A 85 -16.03 2.57 11.89
N LYS A 86 -15.69 3.07 10.70
CA LYS A 86 -14.80 4.24 10.59
C LYS A 86 -15.58 5.54 10.79
N PRO A 87 -15.04 6.50 11.53
CA PRO A 87 -15.67 7.79 11.73
C PRO A 87 -15.62 8.62 10.43
N ARG A 88 -16.49 9.64 10.32
CA ARG A 88 -16.64 10.45 9.11
C ARG A 88 -15.36 11.18 8.66
N ASP A 89 -14.50 11.50 9.59
CA ASP A 89 -13.20 12.15 9.35
C ASP A 89 -12.07 11.17 9.02
N TRP A 90 -12.38 9.88 8.92
CA TRP A 90 -11.41 8.89 8.48
C TRP A 90 -10.87 9.19 7.07
N ALA A 91 -9.57 9.47 7.00
CA ALA A 91 -8.87 9.93 5.81
C ALA A 91 -7.85 8.90 5.31
N PRO A 92 -8.28 7.77 4.74
CA PRO A 92 -7.34 6.74 4.29
C PRO A 92 -6.58 7.18 3.03
N LEU A 93 -5.32 6.76 2.96
CA LEU A 93 -4.54 6.84 1.74
C LEU A 93 -4.69 5.53 0.96
N VAL A 94 -5.17 5.59 -0.27
CA VAL A 94 -5.43 4.43 -1.12
C VAL A 94 -4.39 4.34 -2.23
N TYR A 95 -3.79 3.17 -2.44
CA TYR A 95 -2.84 3.00 -3.52
C TYR A 95 -2.98 1.65 -4.23
N CYS A 96 -2.59 1.63 -5.50
CA CYS A 96 -2.37 0.42 -6.28
C CYS A 96 -0.98 0.49 -6.93
N TRP A 97 -0.67 -0.33 -7.92
CA TRP A 97 0.66 -0.39 -8.52
C TRP A 97 1.16 0.94 -9.10
N ARG A 98 0.29 1.67 -9.85
CA ARG A 98 0.65 2.92 -10.55
C ARG A 98 -0.24 4.11 -10.17
N GLY A 99 -1.05 4.04 -9.13
CA GLY A 99 -2.00 5.10 -8.81
C GLY A 99 -3.08 5.29 -9.89
N GLY A 100 -3.50 4.20 -10.53
CA GLY A 100 -4.47 4.21 -11.63
C GLY A 100 -5.90 3.85 -11.20
N LYS A 101 -6.60 3.16 -12.09
CA LYS A 101 -8.04 2.88 -11.95
C LYS A 101 -8.41 2.09 -10.68
N ARG A 102 -7.62 1.10 -10.26
CA ARG A 102 -7.92 0.28 -9.07
C ARG A 102 -8.05 1.16 -7.82
N SER A 103 -7.02 1.94 -7.50
CA SER A 103 -7.06 2.84 -6.35
C SER A 103 -8.02 4.02 -6.55
N GLY A 104 -8.10 4.56 -7.76
CA GLY A 104 -9.03 5.65 -8.08
C GLY A 104 -10.48 5.28 -7.87
N SER A 105 -10.89 4.04 -8.20
CA SER A 105 -12.29 3.58 -8.01
C SER A 105 -12.66 3.52 -6.53
N LEU A 106 -11.83 2.92 -5.68
CA LEU A 106 -12.10 2.89 -4.24
C LEU A 106 -12.07 4.30 -3.63
N THR A 107 -11.06 5.12 -3.98
CA THR A 107 -10.97 6.50 -3.49
C THR A 107 -12.20 7.31 -3.88
N HIS A 108 -12.69 7.15 -5.12
CA HIS A 108 -13.90 7.82 -5.58
C HIS A 108 -15.12 7.42 -4.73
N VAL A 109 -15.36 6.13 -4.55
CA VAL A 109 -16.51 5.66 -3.76
C VAL A 109 -16.43 6.11 -2.31
N LEU A 110 -15.26 6.03 -1.67
CA LEU A 110 -15.07 6.54 -0.31
C LEU A 110 -15.37 8.04 -0.19
N ASN A 111 -14.96 8.84 -1.18
CA ASN A 111 -15.28 10.28 -1.21
C ASN A 111 -16.76 10.54 -1.42
N GLU A 112 -17.47 9.76 -2.26
CA GLU A 112 -18.93 9.88 -2.45
C GLU A 112 -19.72 9.51 -1.18
N VAL A 113 -19.21 8.55 -0.39
CA VAL A 113 -19.74 8.22 0.95
C VAL A 113 -19.52 9.39 1.94
N GLY A 114 -18.47 10.19 1.74
CA GLY A 114 -18.16 11.36 2.55
C GLY A 114 -16.86 11.26 3.35
N PHE A 115 -16.07 10.17 3.18
CA PHE A 115 -14.74 10.07 3.75
C PHE A 115 -13.74 10.93 2.96
N PRO A 116 -12.83 11.68 3.60
CA PRO A 116 -11.81 12.46 2.92
C PRO A 116 -10.63 11.59 2.43
N ALA A 117 -10.92 10.53 1.68
CA ALA A 117 -9.93 9.61 1.15
C ALA A 117 -9.04 10.26 0.09
N VAL A 118 -7.77 9.90 0.06
CA VAL A 118 -6.79 10.38 -0.91
C VAL A 118 -6.13 9.22 -1.66
N GLN A 119 -5.66 9.48 -2.87
CA GLN A 119 -4.96 8.51 -3.71
C GLN A 119 -3.47 8.82 -3.76
N LEU A 120 -2.61 7.82 -3.61
CA LEU A 120 -1.17 7.98 -3.78
C LEU A 120 -0.81 8.16 -5.26
N GLU A 121 -0.23 9.29 -5.60
CA GLU A 121 0.26 9.58 -6.95
C GLU A 121 1.35 8.60 -7.36
N GLY A 122 1.19 7.99 -8.54
CA GLY A 122 2.10 6.98 -9.05
C GLY A 122 2.11 5.65 -8.28
N GLY A 123 1.33 5.53 -7.19
CA GLY A 123 1.10 4.33 -6.42
C GLY A 123 2.35 3.72 -5.78
N TYR A 124 2.31 2.41 -5.52
CA TYR A 124 3.41 1.64 -4.93
C TYR A 124 4.74 1.84 -5.68
N ARG A 125 4.72 1.95 -6.98
CA ARG A 125 5.93 2.18 -7.80
C ARG A 125 6.66 3.47 -7.42
N THR A 126 5.94 4.53 -7.08
CA THR A 126 6.55 5.80 -6.63
C THR A 126 7.11 5.64 -5.23
N TRP A 127 6.39 4.98 -4.31
CA TRP A 127 6.90 4.61 -3.00
C TRP A 127 8.21 3.81 -3.10
N ARG A 128 8.22 2.73 -3.90
CA ARG A 128 9.42 1.88 -4.05
C ARG A 128 10.62 2.67 -4.56
N ARG A 129 10.43 3.54 -5.56
CA ARG A 129 11.50 4.42 -6.04
C ARG A 129 11.99 5.40 -4.97
N HIS A 130 11.08 5.97 -4.18
CA HIS A 130 11.43 6.83 -3.07
C HIS A 130 12.28 6.09 -2.03
N VAL A 131 11.90 4.87 -1.64
CA VAL A 131 12.67 4.03 -0.72
C VAL A 131 14.08 3.76 -1.26
N VAL A 132 14.20 3.32 -2.52
CA VAL A 132 15.49 3.04 -3.16
C VAL A 132 16.39 4.28 -3.18
N ALA A 133 15.83 5.44 -3.52
CA ALA A 133 16.59 6.69 -3.51
C ALA A 133 17.06 7.08 -2.08
N ARG A 134 16.20 6.85 -1.07
CA ARG A 134 16.53 7.12 0.33
C ARG A 134 17.59 6.18 0.88
N LEU A 135 17.57 4.91 0.49
CA LEU A 135 18.56 3.92 0.91
C LEU A 135 19.98 4.26 0.44
N ALA A 136 20.12 5.03 -0.63
CA ALA A 136 21.43 5.49 -1.10
C ALA A 136 22.08 6.52 -0.15
N THR A 137 21.32 7.26 0.62
CA THR A 137 21.81 8.38 1.44
C THR A 137 21.53 8.21 2.94
N LEU A 138 20.40 7.60 3.28
CA LEU A 138 19.94 7.48 4.66
C LEU A 138 20.95 6.75 5.58
N PRO A 139 21.61 5.66 5.17
CA PRO A 139 22.57 4.96 6.01
C PRO A 139 23.71 5.85 6.53
N ALA A 140 24.16 6.81 5.73
CA ALA A 140 25.23 7.72 6.14
C ALA A 140 24.83 8.68 7.28
N ALA A 141 23.55 8.84 7.56
CA ALA A 141 23.04 9.68 8.64
C ALA A 141 23.05 8.99 10.01
N PHE A 142 23.25 7.67 10.06
CA PHE A 142 23.23 6.89 11.30
C PHE A 142 24.65 6.58 11.80
N ARG A 143 24.77 6.41 13.11
CA ARG A 143 25.98 5.88 13.74
C ARG A 143 25.78 4.41 14.03
N TYR A 144 26.54 3.58 13.35
CA TYR A 144 26.47 2.14 13.53
C TYR A 144 27.49 1.66 14.57
N ARG A 145 27.11 0.65 15.35
CA ARG A 145 27.99 -0.18 16.16
C ARG A 145 27.84 -1.61 15.69
N VAL A 146 28.91 -2.19 15.18
CA VAL A 146 28.88 -3.56 14.63
C VAL A 146 29.29 -4.54 15.71
N VAL A 147 28.42 -5.52 15.99
CA VAL A 147 28.73 -6.62 16.92
C VAL A 147 29.34 -7.78 16.10
N CYS A 148 30.63 -8.02 16.31
CA CYS A 148 31.39 -9.08 15.63
C CYS A 148 31.72 -10.21 16.59
N GLY A 149 31.87 -11.43 16.08
CA GLY A 149 32.28 -12.62 16.83
C GLY A 149 32.05 -13.90 16.05
N VAL A 150 32.66 -14.98 16.50
CA VAL A 150 32.51 -16.31 15.90
C VAL A 150 31.05 -16.83 16.02
N THR A 151 30.67 -17.81 15.23
CA THR A 151 29.38 -18.47 15.35
C THR A 151 29.20 -19.05 16.75
N GLY A 152 28.02 -18.88 17.35
CA GLY A 152 27.75 -19.35 18.72
C GLY A 152 28.24 -18.43 19.86
N SER A 153 28.89 -17.29 19.59
CA SER A 153 29.41 -16.36 20.62
C SER A 153 28.29 -15.52 21.32
N GLY A 154 27.05 -15.75 21.04
CA GLY A 154 25.94 -15.06 21.71
C GLY A 154 25.57 -13.70 21.13
N LYS A 155 25.99 -13.36 19.91
CA LYS A 155 25.68 -12.07 19.25
C LYS A 155 24.19 -11.76 19.20
N SER A 156 23.36 -12.71 18.75
CA SER A 156 21.91 -12.51 18.66
C SER A 156 21.26 -12.30 20.04
N ARG A 157 21.78 -12.94 21.09
CA ARG A 157 21.33 -12.70 22.47
C ARG A 157 21.66 -11.29 22.95
N LEU A 158 22.87 -10.80 22.60
CA LEU A 158 23.27 -9.44 22.92
C LEU A 158 22.42 -8.43 22.16
N LEU A 159 22.17 -8.66 20.85
CA LEU A 159 21.28 -7.80 20.05
C LEU A 159 19.86 -7.74 20.62
N ALA A 160 19.28 -8.88 21.00
CA ALA A 160 17.96 -8.93 21.63
C ALA A 160 17.92 -8.17 22.98
N ALA A 161 18.98 -8.26 23.78
CA ALA A 161 19.09 -7.50 25.02
C ALA A 161 19.20 -5.99 24.79
N LEU A 162 19.97 -5.58 23.76
CA LEU A 162 20.10 -4.17 23.39
C LEU A 162 18.76 -3.60 22.84
N ASP A 163 18.02 -4.38 22.07
CA ASP A 163 16.70 -4.00 21.58
C ASP A 163 15.72 -3.79 22.76
N ALA A 164 15.74 -4.68 23.74
CA ALA A 164 14.93 -4.56 24.95
C ALA A 164 15.27 -3.29 25.79
N GLU A 165 16.51 -2.82 25.71
CA GLU A 165 16.98 -1.56 26.33
C GLU A 165 16.72 -0.32 25.45
N GLY A 166 16.03 -0.48 24.31
CA GLY A 166 15.63 0.61 23.42
C GLY A 166 16.65 1.00 22.35
N ALA A 167 17.68 0.19 22.12
CA ALA A 167 18.56 0.39 20.96
C ALA A 167 17.87 -0.05 19.68
N GLN A 168 18.12 0.69 18.58
CA GLN A 168 17.69 0.22 17.26
C GLN A 168 18.65 -0.87 16.77
N VAL A 169 18.12 -2.07 16.56
CA VAL A 169 18.90 -3.24 16.13
C VAL A 169 18.59 -3.59 14.68
N LEU A 170 19.65 -3.88 13.91
CA LEU A 170 19.59 -4.51 12.59
C LEU A 170 20.27 -5.89 12.73
N ASP A 171 19.49 -6.96 12.67
CA ASP A 171 19.98 -8.34 12.57
C ASP A 171 19.90 -8.76 11.10
N LEU A 172 21.05 -9.12 10.48
CA LEU A 172 21.22 -9.38 9.04
C LEU A 172 21.45 -10.86 8.79
#